data_4796cad3fc4e2e3d253d60d26efb0689
#
_entry.id   4796cad3fc4e2e3d253d60d26efb0689
#
_cell.length_a   1.000
_cell.length_b   1.000
_cell.length_c   1.000
_cell.angle_alpha   90.00
_cell.angle_beta   90.00
_cell.angle_gamma   90.00
#
_symmetry.space_group_name_H-M   'P 1'
#
loop_
_entity.id
_entity.type
_entity.pdbx_description
1 polymer ?
#
loop_
_entity_poly.entity_id
_entity_poly.type
_entity_poly.pdbx_seq_one_letter_code
_entity_poly.pdbx_strand_id
1 'polypeptide(L)'
;KGNLTFSYTLNFLPLTDPYILLQSLLTRHLPEMKAFVGAAIVLAFYLLVGGRVFCSWVCPVNLVTDAAGWLRQRFGIKGGAHISRRTRYWILAMTLVLARASGTIAWELVNPVSMLHRGLIFGMGAGWAVILAIFLFDLFVTNDGWCGRLCPAGAFYSLIGKVSLVKTAAVRRAACYDCMDCFVVCPEPQVIR
;
A
#
# COMPACT_ATOMS: atom_id res chain seq x y z
N LYS A 1 7.26 -13.88 -19.09
CA LYS A 1 7.25 -12.68 -19.98
C LYS A 1 6.16 -11.76 -19.48
N GLY A 2 6.48 -10.62 -18.94
CA GLY A 2 5.52 -9.63 -18.46
C GLY A 2 6.07 -8.23 -18.68
N ASN A 3 5.17 -7.27 -18.84
CA ASN A 3 5.45 -5.84 -18.80
C ASN A 3 5.29 -5.34 -17.37
N LEU A 4 5.78 -4.14 -17.05
CA LEU A 4 5.66 -3.49 -15.72
C LEU A 4 4.21 -3.39 -15.20
N THR A 5 3.24 -3.39 -16.10
CA THR A 5 1.79 -3.31 -15.81
C THR A 5 1.09 -4.66 -15.78
N PHE A 6 1.78 -5.75 -16.14
CA PHE A 6 1.13 -6.99 -16.48
C PHE A 6 2.06 -8.18 -16.23
N SER A 7 1.64 -9.12 -15.42
CA SER A 7 2.38 -10.33 -15.10
C SER A 7 1.52 -11.56 -15.36
N TYR A 8 2.09 -12.55 -16.04
CA TYR A 8 1.48 -13.86 -16.17
C TYR A 8 1.92 -14.76 -15.03
N THR A 9 1.00 -15.10 -14.15
CA THR A 9 1.23 -16.14 -13.15
C THR A 9 0.85 -17.48 -13.75
N LEU A 10 1.77 -18.45 -13.72
CA LEU A 10 1.61 -19.78 -14.31
C LEU A 10 1.30 -19.79 -15.82
N ASN A 11 1.67 -18.75 -16.56
CA ASN A 11 1.34 -18.57 -17.99
C ASN A 11 -0.17 -18.55 -18.33
N PHE A 12 -1.05 -18.62 -17.34
CA PHE A 12 -2.50 -18.72 -17.55
C PHE A 12 -3.25 -17.53 -16.96
N LEU A 13 -2.88 -17.05 -15.78
CA LEU A 13 -3.63 -16.01 -15.06
C LEU A 13 -2.96 -14.65 -15.23
N PRO A 14 -3.58 -13.70 -15.98
CA PRO A 14 -3.11 -12.33 -16.01
C PRO A 14 -3.42 -11.67 -14.65
N LEU A 15 -2.42 -11.17 -13.95
CA LEU A 15 -2.59 -10.38 -12.75
C LEU A 15 -2.06 -8.98 -13.00
N THR A 16 -2.91 -7.99 -12.81
CA THR A 16 -2.58 -6.58 -13.00
C THR A 16 -3.05 -5.79 -11.78
N ASP A 17 -2.20 -4.91 -11.29
CA ASP A 17 -2.59 -4.01 -10.20
C ASP A 17 -3.66 -3.02 -10.69
N PRO A 18 -4.86 -2.99 -10.08
CA PRO A 18 -5.94 -2.09 -10.50
C PRO A 18 -5.58 -0.60 -10.32
N TYR A 19 -4.68 -0.25 -9.40
CA TYR A 19 -4.22 1.12 -9.23
C TYR A 19 -3.32 1.57 -10.41
N ILE A 20 -2.42 0.71 -10.86
CA ILE A 20 -1.57 0.97 -12.04
C ILE A 20 -2.42 1.02 -13.31
N LEU A 21 -3.42 0.12 -13.43
CA LEU A 21 -4.37 0.17 -14.54
C LEU A 21 -5.12 1.51 -14.60
N LEU A 22 -5.59 2.00 -13.45
CA LEU A 22 -6.27 3.29 -13.36
C LEU A 22 -5.36 4.44 -13.84
N GLN A 23 -4.09 4.45 -13.44
CA GLN A 23 -3.13 5.44 -13.93
C GLN A 23 -2.87 5.31 -15.42
N SER A 24 -2.72 4.09 -15.94
CA SER A 24 -2.54 3.82 -17.37
C SER A 24 -3.72 4.35 -18.21
N LEU A 25 -4.94 4.18 -17.75
CA LEU A 25 -6.13 4.76 -18.39
C LEU A 25 -6.09 6.30 -18.42
N LEU A 26 -5.63 6.92 -17.34
CA LEU A 26 -5.50 8.37 -17.25
C LEU A 26 -4.41 8.91 -18.19
N THR A 27 -3.36 8.16 -18.45
CA THR A 27 -2.29 8.52 -19.41
C THR A 27 -2.71 8.33 -20.87
N ARG A 28 -3.96 7.95 -21.18
CA ARG A 28 -4.48 7.64 -22.50
C ARG A 28 -3.79 6.46 -23.21
N HIS A 29 -2.99 5.70 -22.53
CA HIS A 29 -2.54 4.41 -23.01
C HIS A 29 -3.63 3.38 -22.75
N LEU A 30 -4.25 2.86 -23.81
CA LEU A 30 -5.20 1.77 -23.69
C LEU A 30 -4.42 0.46 -23.46
N PRO A 31 -4.47 -0.09 -22.25
CA PRO A 31 -3.84 -1.39 -22.00
C PRO A 31 -4.58 -2.49 -22.73
N GLU A 32 -3.91 -3.61 -22.99
CA GLU A 32 -4.53 -4.78 -23.61
C GLU A 32 -5.74 -5.27 -22.79
N MET A 33 -6.75 -5.85 -23.47
CA MET A 33 -7.95 -6.42 -22.82
C MET A 33 -7.60 -7.41 -21.70
N LYS A 34 -6.49 -8.13 -21.83
CA LYS A 34 -5.99 -9.04 -20.79
C LYS A 34 -5.66 -8.34 -19.48
N ALA A 35 -5.16 -7.10 -19.53
CA ALA A 35 -4.86 -6.30 -18.34
C ALA A 35 -6.14 -5.88 -17.62
N PHE A 36 -7.21 -5.58 -18.34
CA PHE A 36 -8.52 -5.30 -17.74
C PHE A 36 -9.09 -6.50 -17.00
N VAL A 37 -9.03 -7.68 -17.63
CA VAL A 37 -9.48 -8.92 -16.99
C VAL A 37 -8.66 -9.21 -15.72
N GLY A 38 -7.34 -9.05 -15.79
CA GLY A 38 -6.46 -9.24 -14.64
C GLY A 38 -6.76 -8.28 -13.49
N ALA A 39 -6.96 -7.01 -13.79
CA ALA A 39 -7.32 -6.01 -12.78
C ALA A 39 -8.72 -6.25 -12.20
N ALA A 40 -9.67 -6.70 -13.02
CA ALA A 40 -11.01 -7.04 -12.54
C ALA A 40 -10.98 -8.23 -11.57
N ILE A 41 -10.19 -9.27 -11.84
CA ILE A 41 -9.99 -10.41 -10.95
C ILE A 41 -9.40 -9.95 -9.61
N VAL A 42 -8.32 -9.15 -9.65
CA VAL A 42 -7.66 -8.63 -8.45
C VAL A 42 -8.61 -7.72 -7.65
N LEU A 43 -9.35 -6.85 -8.35
CA LEU A 43 -10.33 -5.97 -7.72
C LEU A 43 -11.46 -6.76 -7.05
N ALA A 44 -12.01 -7.77 -7.74
CA ALA A 44 -13.05 -8.63 -7.18
C ALA A 44 -12.54 -9.38 -5.93
N PHE A 45 -11.31 -9.90 -5.97
CA PHE A 45 -10.70 -10.55 -4.82
C PHE A 45 -10.62 -9.60 -3.61
N TYR A 46 -10.12 -8.37 -3.80
CA TYR A 46 -10.01 -7.41 -2.69
C TYR A 46 -11.35 -6.82 -2.25
N LEU A 47 -12.36 -6.79 -3.10
CA LEU A 47 -13.73 -6.47 -2.69
C LEU A 47 -14.34 -7.56 -1.81
N LEU A 48 -14.00 -8.81 -2.04
CA LEU A 48 -14.46 -9.94 -1.22
C LEU A 48 -13.72 -9.98 0.13
N VAL A 49 -12.39 -10.04 0.10
CA VAL A 49 -11.56 -10.33 1.28
C VAL A 49 -11.23 -9.08 2.09
N GLY A 50 -11.16 -7.92 1.43
CA GLY A 50 -10.79 -6.64 2.04
C GLY A 50 -9.57 -6.00 1.39
N GLY A 51 -9.67 -4.72 1.03
CA GLY A 51 -8.62 -4.02 0.27
C GLY A 51 -7.26 -3.92 0.96
N ARG A 52 -7.20 -4.04 2.29
CA ARG A 52 -5.95 -3.91 3.05
C ARG A 52 -5.13 -5.18 3.18
N VAL A 53 -5.68 -6.31 2.78
CA VAL A 53 -4.94 -7.58 2.74
C VAL A 53 -3.69 -7.47 1.86
N PHE A 54 -3.74 -6.67 0.78
CA PHE A 54 -2.56 -6.37 -0.03
C PHE A 54 -1.44 -5.73 0.80
N CYS A 55 -1.76 -4.71 1.59
CA CYS A 55 -0.75 -3.96 2.37
C CYS A 55 -0.15 -4.81 3.50
N SER A 56 -0.94 -5.69 4.12
CA SER A 56 -0.48 -6.47 5.28
C SER A 56 0.21 -7.79 4.91
N TRP A 57 -0.12 -8.39 3.75
CA TRP A 57 0.35 -9.73 3.40
C TRP A 57 1.21 -9.80 2.14
N VAL A 58 1.00 -8.90 1.20
CA VAL A 58 1.64 -8.97 -0.12
C VAL A 58 2.75 -7.93 -0.27
N CYS A 59 2.59 -6.76 0.35
CA CYS A 59 3.53 -5.66 0.19
C CYS A 59 4.81 -5.87 1.00
N PRO A 60 5.99 -6.01 0.37
CA PRO A 60 7.25 -6.22 1.10
C PRO A 60 7.69 -4.99 1.90
N VAL A 61 7.19 -3.80 1.55
CA VAL A 61 7.48 -2.56 2.29
C VAL A 61 6.89 -2.61 3.70
N ASN A 62 5.81 -3.38 3.91
CA ASN A 62 5.24 -3.56 5.23
C ASN A 62 6.24 -4.17 6.21
N LEU A 63 7.05 -5.14 5.75
CA LEU A 63 8.10 -5.73 6.59
C LEU A 63 9.12 -4.68 7.06
N VAL A 64 9.45 -3.72 6.20
CA VAL A 64 10.38 -2.62 6.52
C VAL A 64 9.77 -1.67 7.56
N THR A 65 8.50 -1.32 7.39
CA THR A 65 7.78 -0.43 8.34
C THR A 65 7.53 -1.12 9.68
N ASP A 66 7.21 -2.42 9.68
CA ASP A 66 7.04 -3.21 10.90
C ASP A 66 8.36 -3.35 11.67
N ALA A 67 9.48 -3.58 10.97
CA ALA A 67 10.80 -3.61 11.57
C ALA A 67 11.18 -2.24 12.19
N ALA A 68 10.87 -1.14 11.52
CA ALA A 68 11.07 0.22 12.06
C ALA A 68 10.19 0.46 13.30
N GLY A 69 8.94 0.04 13.27
CA GLY A 69 8.00 0.14 14.41
C GLY A 69 8.46 -0.68 15.61
N TRP A 70 8.92 -1.91 15.39
CA TRP A 70 9.49 -2.76 16.43
C TRP A 70 10.72 -2.12 17.08
N LEU A 71 11.64 -1.60 16.24
CA LEU A 71 12.86 -0.95 16.72
C LEU A 71 12.55 0.33 17.51
N ARG A 72 11.57 1.12 17.04
CA ARG A 72 11.07 2.31 17.72
C ARG A 72 10.55 1.98 19.13
N GLN A 73 9.77 0.90 19.26
CA GLN A 73 9.27 0.44 20.56
C GLN A 73 10.43 -0.01 21.47
N ARG A 74 11.41 -0.73 20.89
CA ARG A 74 12.58 -1.21 21.63
C ARG A 74 13.45 -0.07 22.17
N PHE A 75 13.61 1.01 21.43
CA PHE A 75 14.34 2.21 21.87
C PHE A 75 13.50 3.19 22.69
N GLY A 76 12.22 2.90 22.92
CA GLY A 76 11.35 3.75 23.72
C GLY A 76 11.13 5.15 23.12
N ILE A 77 11.24 5.30 21.80
CA ILE A 77 11.03 6.58 21.12
C ILE A 77 9.53 6.94 21.20
N LYS A 78 9.16 7.65 22.24
CA LYS A 78 7.81 8.17 22.48
C LYS A 78 7.73 9.56 21.85
N GLY A 79 6.93 9.70 20.84
CA GLY A 79 6.73 10.97 20.13
C GLY A 79 6.95 10.84 18.64
N GLY A 80 6.48 11.81 17.88
CA GLY A 80 6.59 11.84 16.42
C GLY A 80 5.68 12.91 15.84
N ALA A 81 5.93 13.27 14.57
CA ALA A 81 5.11 14.23 13.87
C ALA A 81 3.69 13.69 13.66
N HIS A 82 2.70 14.48 14.00
CA HIS A 82 1.30 14.14 13.79
C HIS A 82 0.90 14.47 12.36
N ILE A 83 1.17 13.57 11.42
CA ILE A 83 0.73 13.69 10.03
C ILE A 83 -0.72 13.19 9.95
N SER A 84 -1.60 14.00 9.37
CA SER A 84 -3.00 13.61 9.19
C SER A 84 -3.13 12.41 8.25
N ARG A 85 -3.99 11.45 8.58
CA ARG A 85 -4.30 10.32 7.68
C ARG A 85 -5.02 10.76 6.39
N ARG A 86 -5.55 11.97 6.35
CA ARG A 86 -6.15 12.55 5.13
C ARG A 86 -5.10 12.86 4.07
N THR A 87 -3.84 13.07 4.46
CA THR A 87 -2.71 13.37 3.55
C THR A 87 -2.56 12.32 2.46
N ARG A 88 -2.75 11.03 2.76
CA ARG A 88 -2.66 9.95 1.76
C ARG A 88 -3.68 10.09 0.61
N TYR A 89 -4.87 10.61 0.89
CA TYR A 89 -5.89 10.83 -0.15
C TYR A 89 -5.55 12.03 -1.03
N TRP A 90 -4.93 13.06 -0.46
CA TRP A 90 -4.39 14.18 -1.23
C TRP A 90 -3.24 13.74 -2.13
N ILE A 91 -2.34 12.89 -1.62
CA ILE A 91 -1.25 12.32 -2.43
C ILE A 91 -1.83 11.42 -3.52
N LEU A 92 -2.85 10.61 -3.23
CA LEU A 92 -3.54 9.80 -4.23
C LEU A 92 -4.12 10.68 -5.35
N ALA A 93 -4.84 11.74 -5.00
CA ALA A 93 -5.38 12.67 -5.98
C ALA A 93 -4.26 13.32 -6.81
N MET A 94 -3.19 13.76 -6.16
CA MET A 94 -2.04 14.40 -6.84
C MET A 94 -1.34 13.42 -7.79
N THR A 95 -1.14 12.16 -7.42
CA THR A 95 -0.54 11.15 -8.33
C THR A 95 -1.42 10.88 -9.55
N LEU A 96 -2.75 10.89 -9.41
CA LEU A 96 -3.67 10.73 -10.55
C LEU A 96 -3.64 11.96 -11.47
N VAL A 97 -3.61 13.17 -10.91
CA VAL A 97 -3.49 14.41 -11.69
C VAL A 97 -2.15 14.48 -12.41
N LEU A 98 -1.05 14.14 -11.75
CA LEU A 98 0.28 14.08 -12.35
C LEU A 98 0.35 13.03 -13.47
N ALA A 99 -0.21 11.85 -13.29
CA ALA A 99 -0.28 10.83 -14.32
C ALA A 99 -1.02 11.34 -15.56
N ARG A 100 -2.11 12.10 -15.36
CA ARG A 100 -2.88 12.71 -16.45
C ARG A 100 -2.13 13.83 -17.16
N ALA A 101 -1.37 14.64 -16.42
CA ALA A 101 -0.63 15.80 -16.95
C ALA A 101 0.68 15.37 -17.63
N SER A 102 1.43 14.44 -17.04
CA SER A 102 2.72 13.95 -17.57
C SER A 102 2.58 12.90 -18.66
N GLY A 103 1.42 12.25 -18.80
CA GLY A 103 1.25 11.12 -19.71
C GLY A 103 2.06 9.87 -19.32
N THR A 104 2.60 9.83 -18.12
CA THR A 104 3.40 8.70 -17.59
C THR A 104 2.79 8.18 -16.29
N ILE A 105 3.10 6.94 -15.94
CA ILE A 105 2.67 6.34 -14.66
C ILE A 105 3.56 6.92 -13.55
N ALA A 106 3.15 8.08 -13.00
CA ALA A 106 3.95 8.84 -12.04
C ALA A 106 4.29 8.04 -10.78
N TRP A 107 3.39 7.17 -10.33
CA TRP A 107 3.61 6.33 -9.15
C TRP A 107 4.72 5.30 -9.36
N GLU A 108 4.87 4.74 -10.54
CA GLU A 108 5.87 3.70 -10.82
C GLU A 108 7.30 4.23 -10.65
N LEU A 109 7.53 5.54 -10.84
CA LEU A 109 8.84 6.17 -10.65
C LEU A 109 9.27 6.22 -9.17
N VAL A 110 8.31 6.23 -8.25
CA VAL A 110 8.55 6.40 -6.80
C VAL A 110 8.06 5.17 -6.01
N ASN A 111 7.54 4.16 -6.69
CA ASN A 111 6.98 2.97 -6.06
C ASN A 111 8.07 2.12 -5.37
N PRO A 112 8.12 2.10 -4.04
CA PRO A 112 9.17 1.35 -3.33
C PRO A 112 9.05 -0.17 -3.53
N VAL A 113 7.86 -0.68 -3.84
CA VAL A 113 7.64 -2.10 -4.13
C VAL A 113 8.34 -2.50 -5.41
N SER A 114 8.16 -1.72 -6.49
CA SER A 114 8.84 -1.95 -7.77
C SER A 114 10.35 -1.76 -7.63
N MET A 115 10.79 -0.76 -6.88
CA MET A 115 12.21 -0.51 -6.63
C MET A 115 12.85 -1.65 -5.86
N LEU A 116 12.19 -2.17 -4.83
CA LEU A 116 12.69 -3.31 -4.05
C LEU A 116 12.76 -4.57 -4.93
N HIS A 117 11.71 -4.86 -5.67
CA HIS A 117 11.65 -6.03 -6.55
C HIS A 117 12.73 -5.99 -7.64
N ARG A 118 12.89 -4.85 -8.31
CA ARG A 118 13.95 -4.65 -9.30
C ARG A 118 15.35 -4.71 -8.68
N GLY A 119 15.49 -4.14 -7.49
CA GLY A 119 16.75 -4.17 -6.74
C GLY A 119 17.19 -5.60 -6.40
N LEU A 120 16.26 -6.47 -6.04
CA LEU A 120 16.54 -7.88 -5.77
C LEU A 120 16.97 -8.66 -7.03
N ILE A 121 16.43 -8.32 -8.21
CA ILE A 121 16.69 -9.04 -9.46
C ILE A 121 17.96 -8.51 -10.15
N PHE A 122 18.11 -7.19 -10.22
CA PHE A 122 19.16 -6.54 -11.03
C PHE A 122 20.30 -5.93 -10.20
N GLY A 123 20.25 -6.09 -8.89
CA GLY A 123 21.15 -5.42 -7.96
C GLY A 123 20.59 -4.08 -7.46
N MET A 124 20.83 -3.82 -6.20
CA MET A 124 20.22 -2.72 -5.46
C MET A 124 20.94 -1.38 -5.69
N GLY A 125 20.76 -0.76 -6.83
CA GLY A 125 21.25 0.61 -7.08
C GLY A 125 20.61 1.65 -6.12
N ALA A 126 20.10 2.74 -6.66
CA ALA A 126 19.44 3.82 -5.88
C ALA A 126 18.19 3.37 -5.07
N GLY A 127 17.64 2.17 -5.31
CA GLY A 127 16.50 1.63 -4.57
C GLY A 127 16.75 1.48 -3.07
N TRP A 128 18.00 1.18 -2.64
CA TRP A 128 18.35 1.12 -1.23
C TRP A 128 18.13 2.44 -0.49
N ALA A 129 18.43 3.55 -1.13
CA ALA A 129 18.28 4.86 -0.52
C ALA A 129 16.81 5.15 -0.21
N VAL A 130 15.88 4.75 -1.09
CA VAL A 130 14.43 4.94 -0.88
C VAL A 130 13.93 4.06 0.26
N ILE A 131 14.33 2.78 0.28
CA ILE A 131 13.96 1.86 1.35
C ILE A 131 14.51 2.33 2.71
N LEU A 132 15.78 2.75 2.73
CA LEU A 132 16.40 3.30 3.93
C LEU A 132 15.71 4.60 4.38
N ALA A 133 15.37 5.48 3.45
CA ALA A 133 14.63 6.71 3.76
C ALA A 133 13.26 6.40 4.38
N ILE A 134 12.51 5.42 3.86
CA ILE A 134 11.24 4.97 4.43
C ILE A 134 11.44 4.41 5.83
N PHE A 135 12.46 3.55 6.02
CA PHE A 135 12.79 2.98 7.32
C PHE A 135 13.13 4.06 8.35
N LEU A 136 14.00 5.01 8.01
CA LEU A 136 14.39 6.11 8.89
C LEU A 136 13.21 7.05 9.17
N PHE A 137 12.37 7.31 8.17
CA PHE A 137 11.15 8.10 8.33
C PHE A 137 10.20 7.47 9.36
N ASP A 138 9.94 6.17 9.24
CA ASP A 138 9.06 5.46 10.17
C ASP A 138 9.69 5.30 11.56
N LEU A 139 11.02 5.17 11.62
CA LEU A 139 11.75 5.08 12.89
C LEU A 139 11.74 6.39 13.68
N PHE A 140 12.02 7.53 13.04
CA PHE A 140 12.25 8.79 13.73
C PHE A 140 11.07 9.75 13.68
N VAL A 141 10.31 9.80 12.57
CA VAL A 141 9.29 10.83 12.35
C VAL A 141 7.93 10.38 12.85
N THR A 142 7.43 9.23 12.44
CA THR A 142 6.08 8.78 12.85
C THR A 142 5.92 7.28 12.66
N ASN A 143 5.22 6.63 13.60
CA ASN A 143 4.90 5.23 13.46
C ASN A 143 3.93 5.00 12.30
N ASP A 144 4.18 3.97 11.48
CA ASP A 144 3.39 3.63 10.27
C ASP A 144 3.15 4.82 9.34
N GLY A 145 4.15 5.71 9.24
CA GLY A 145 4.03 6.96 8.51
C GLY A 145 3.91 6.75 7.02
N TRP A 146 4.74 5.88 6.45
CA TRP A 146 4.71 5.60 5.03
C TRP A 146 3.41 4.88 4.63
N CYS A 147 3.17 3.70 5.18
CA CYS A 147 2.02 2.88 4.80
C CYS A 147 0.68 3.48 5.20
N GLY A 148 0.60 4.08 6.38
CA GLY A 148 -0.65 4.61 6.93
C GLY A 148 -1.01 6.02 6.47
N ARG A 149 -0.03 6.85 6.03
CA ARG A 149 -0.23 8.30 5.87
C ARG A 149 0.25 8.87 4.54
N LEU A 150 1.24 8.28 3.89
CA LEU A 150 1.84 8.79 2.64
C LEU A 150 1.54 7.92 1.42
N CYS A 151 1.43 6.60 1.56
CA CYS A 151 1.30 5.69 0.44
C CYS A 151 -0.04 5.85 -0.31
N PRO A 152 -0.05 6.27 -1.60
CA PRO A 152 -1.27 6.42 -2.38
C PRO A 152 -1.91 5.08 -2.74
N ALA A 153 -1.11 4.03 -2.97
CA ALA A 153 -1.64 2.68 -3.18
C ALA A 153 -2.40 2.20 -1.93
N GLY A 154 -1.86 2.43 -0.72
CA GLY A 154 -2.56 2.17 0.54
C GLY A 154 -3.86 2.96 0.69
N ALA A 155 -3.91 4.21 0.20
CA ALA A 155 -5.14 5.00 0.15
C ALA A 155 -6.17 4.39 -0.79
N PHE A 156 -5.76 3.98 -2.00
CA PHE A 156 -6.61 3.35 -3.00
C PHE A 156 -7.23 2.05 -2.46
N TYR A 157 -6.42 1.14 -1.95
CA TYR A 157 -6.90 -0.12 -1.35
C TYR A 157 -7.77 0.10 -0.11
N SER A 158 -7.52 1.16 0.65
CA SER A 158 -8.38 1.51 1.78
C SER A 158 -9.78 1.99 1.38
N LEU A 159 -9.90 2.62 0.20
CA LEU A 159 -11.21 2.98 -0.36
C LEU A 159 -11.99 1.73 -0.78
N ILE A 160 -11.32 0.77 -1.42
CA ILE A 160 -11.91 -0.53 -1.78
C ILE A 160 -12.37 -1.26 -0.52
N GLY A 161 -11.55 -1.27 0.54
CA GLY A 161 -11.86 -1.91 1.81
C GLY A 161 -13.11 -1.33 2.53
N LYS A 162 -13.54 -0.11 2.22
CA LYS A 162 -14.80 0.43 2.76
C LYS A 162 -16.03 -0.28 2.21
N VAL A 163 -15.94 -0.81 1.00
CA VAL A 163 -17.03 -1.48 0.27
C VAL A 163 -16.92 -3.00 0.37
N SER A 164 -15.83 -3.52 0.94
CA SER A 164 -15.59 -4.97 1.04
C SER A 164 -16.68 -5.70 1.84
N LEU A 165 -16.97 -6.92 1.42
CA LEU A 165 -17.98 -7.78 2.05
C LEU A 165 -17.51 -8.31 3.40
N VAL A 166 -16.24 -8.74 3.49
CA VAL A 166 -15.66 -9.22 4.75
C VAL A 166 -15.12 -8.01 5.53
N LYS A 167 -15.72 -7.79 6.71
CA LYS A 167 -15.28 -6.75 7.66
C LYS A 167 -14.95 -7.40 9.00
N THR A 168 -13.81 -7.05 9.55
CA THR A 168 -13.48 -7.43 10.93
C THR A 168 -14.28 -6.56 11.89
N ALA A 169 -15.06 -7.18 12.75
CA ALA A 169 -15.82 -6.51 13.80
C ALA A 169 -15.56 -7.16 15.15
N ALA A 170 -15.45 -6.36 16.20
CA ALA A 170 -15.34 -6.84 17.57
C ALA A 170 -16.72 -7.31 18.07
N VAL A 171 -17.00 -8.61 17.95
CA VAL A 171 -18.31 -9.20 18.28
C VAL A 171 -18.63 -9.13 19.77
N ARG A 172 -17.61 -9.14 20.64
CA ARG A 172 -17.78 -9.12 22.11
C ARG A 172 -17.17 -7.88 22.73
N ARG A 173 -17.69 -6.73 22.38
CA ARG A 173 -17.20 -5.45 22.92
C ARG A 173 -17.40 -5.33 24.44
N ALA A 174 -18.42 -6.00 24.99
CA ALA A 174 -18.70 -6.04 26.42
C ALA A 174 -17.65 -6.84 27.24
N ALA A 175 -16.85 -7.70 26.60
CA ALA A 175 -15.76 -8.43 27.23
C ALA A 175 -14.40 -7.72 27.09
N CYS A 176 -14.37 -6.48 26.61
CA CYS A 176 -13.17 -5.69 26.48
C CYS A 176 -12.80 -5.07 27.83
N TYR A 177 -11.58 -5.30 28.31
CA TYR A 177 -11.03 -4.65 29.52
C TYR A 177 -10.06 -3.52 29.17
N ASP A 178 -10.21 -2.90 28.02
CA ASP A 178 -9.46 -1.73 27.58
C ASP A 178 -7.93 -1.85 27.68
N CYS A 179 -7.38 -3.05 27.50
CA CYS A 179 -5.92 -3.27 27.51
C CYS A 179 -5.18 -2.55 26.38
N MET A 180 -5.90 -2.03 25.37
CA MET A 180 -5.35 -1.30 24.20
C MET A 180 -4.41 -2.10 23.28
N ASP A 181 -4.18 -3.38 23.53
CA ASP A 181 -3.28 -4.22 22.73
C ASP A 181 -3.73 -4.31 21.26
N CYS A 182 -5.04 -4.32 21.02
CA CYS A 182 -5.59 -4.28 19.66
C CYS A 182 -5.23 -3.00 18.89
N PHE A 183 -5.05 -1.85 19.59
CA PHE A 183 -4.60 -0.60 18.98
C PHE A 183 -3.10 -0.58 18.70
N VAL A 184 -2.32 -1.33 19.47
CA VAL A 184 -0.87 -1.45 19.29
C VAL A 184 -0.55 -2.35 18.11
N VAL A 185 -1.29 -3.47 17.97
CA VAL A 185 -1.07 -4.46 16.91
C VAL A 185 -1.72 -4.05 15.59
N CYS A 186 -2.83 -3.30 15.64
CA CYS A 186 -3.56 -2.93 14.42
C CYS A 186 -2.94 -1.68 13.77
N PRO A 187 -2.47 -1.76 12.51
CA PRO A 187 -1.96 -0.60 11.76
C PRO A 187 -3.05 0.44 11.49
N GLU A 188 -4.31 0.10 11.69
CA GLU A 188 -5.49 0.96 11.49
C GLU A 188 -6.43 0.95 12.69
N PRO A 189 -6.12 1.67 13.78
CA PRO A 189 -6.95 1.69 14.98
C PRO A 189 -8.37 2.20 14.76
N GLN A 190 -8.64 2.92 13.66
CA GLN A 190 -10.01 3.36 13.33
C GLN A 190 -10.94 2.24 12.84
N VAL A 191 -10.42 1.06 12.51
CA VAL A 191 -11.23 -0.10 12.13
C VAL A 191 -11.81 -0.80 13.37
N ILE A 192 -11.21 -0.55 14.53
CA ILE A 192 -11.57 -1.18 15.81
C ILE A 192 -12.68 -0.40 16.56
N ARG A 193 -13.16 0.70 16.01
CA ARG A 193 -14.25 1.50 16.58
C ARG A 193 -15.62 0.85 16.44
#